data_a2830cb7861a9bf19c37ce6af39e3ee9
#
_entry.id   a2830cb7861a9bf19c37ce6af39e3ee9
#
_cell.length_a   1.000
_cell.length_b   1.000
_cell.length_c   1.000
_cell.angle_alpha   90.00
_cell.angle_beta   90.00
_cell.angle_gamma   90.00
#
_symmetry.space_group_name_H-M   'P 1'
#
loop_
_entity.id
_entity.type
_entity.pdbx_description
1 polymer ?
#
loop_
_entity_poly.entity_id
_entity_poly.type
_entity_poly.pdbx_seq_one_letter_code
_entity_poly.pdbx_strand_id
1 'polypeptide(L)'
;MANGTIHKLGTLYVANAKKARPTKPWYDTNGSAPDTGNLLNYGNGSNAIEIKDTDSNDAYKLQWVEVNDGSDKILVCDRNLLCNIQWGRLNALGFCGAKGSGKKITIDGQQYELFMLTGGASFSAQSETTASNDWDKYIGNLGKFSGLPTPQSQDLQNSNSSANFTTAHNKIWNWAGCYSWCQNTTTSGSSYRAYRGYSGARIWYFTSSNYCGSDVGWRPALRVLNADPKITPASKNFGDLNKPINIDYTINDSDGDKFNIIVKLDGTQKESYQSQSNGTFSFVLSKYWSGLSIGSHTVAITATDRKNAATTVTYTFAKKNGPAAAPTIISPTNGERRDNDFYVEFNIGADSEGDTQTFKVQMSGNSGFSNSQEFTSLEKNVGGQWVSVASASNEDVGTKFRIKVTGASGEVYLRVVSTDSGSLSEAKSSAVHIRIGTILDVQTHPQETADRTQKMVVLLDLVADNKVTKEIWVANNANDASPAWETYAPDSAGNHTFQNTAKTAEKWAVAARVKITANNSTGEIALRAIGMGVL
;
A
#
# COMPACT_ATOMS: atom_id res chain seq x y z
N MET A 1 0.61 -29.48 -3.68
CA MET A 1 1.30 -30.38 -2.73
C MET A 1 1.26 -31.78 -3.31
N ALA A 2 2.11 -32.68 -2.89
CA ALA A 2 2.22 -34.02 -3.49
C ALA A 2 1.34 -35.02 -2.73
N ASN A 3 0.78 -36.03 -3.43
CA ASN A 3 0.11 -37.15 -2.80
C ASN A 3 1.03 -37.80 -1.76
N GLY A 4 0.46 -38.32 -0.67
CA GLY A 4 1.20 -38.91 0.45
C GLY A 4 1.71 -37.89 1.48
N THR A 5 1.50 -36.57 1.26
CA THR A 5 1.81 -35.56 2.28
C THR A 5 0.95 -35.77 3.52
N ILE A 6 1.57 -35.74 4.69
CA ILE A 6 0.86 -35.90 5.98
C ILE A 6 0.49 -34.49 6.50
N HIS A 7 -0.80 -34.30 6.70
CA HIS A 7 -1.35 -33.09 7.34
C HIS A 7 -1.71 -33.37 8.79
N LYS A 8 -1.38 -32.43 9.67
CA LYS A 8 -1.80 -32.44 11.08
C LYS A 8 -2.93 -31.43 11.21
N LEU A 9 -4.17 -31.89 11.26
CA LEU A 9 -5.36 -31.04 11.13
C LEU A 9 -6.49 -31.58 11.99
N GLY A 10 -7.14 -30.70 12.75
CA GLY A 10 -8.30 -31.00 13.56
C GLY A 10 -8.00 -31.81 14.82
N THR A 11 -8.94 -31.79 15.74
CA THR A 11 -8.88 -32.46 17.04
C THR A 11 -10.17 -33.23 17.28
N LEU A 12 -10.06 -34.49 17.67
CA LEU A 12 -11.19 -35.35 18.03
C LEU A 12 -11.75 -34.94 19.39
N TYR A 13 -13.05 -34.74 19.48
CA TYR A 13 -13.80 -34.58 20.73
C TYR A 13 -14.84 -35.69 20.88
N VAL A 14 -14.93 -36.26 22.07
CA VAL A 14 -16.00 -37.19 22.47
C VAL A 14 -16.55 -36.74 23.81
N ALA A 15 -17.86 -36.56 23.89
CA ALA A 15 -18.55 -35.97 25.08
C ALA A 15 -17.94 -34.63 25.49
N ASN A 16 -17.68 -33.74 24.55
CA ASN A 16 -17.03 -32.44 24.72
C ASN A 16 -15.61 -32.46 25.31
N ALA A 17 -14.99 -33.63 25.47
CA ALA A 17 -13.61 -33.75 25.90
C ALA A 17 -12.70 -34.10 24.72
N LYS A 18 -11.60 -33.36 24.54
CA LYS A 18 -10.61 -33.67 23.51
C LYS A 18 -9.92 -35.01 23.79
N LYS A 19 -9.64 -35.74 22.73
CA LYS A 19 -9.02 -37.08 22.77
C LYS A 19 -7.69 -37.04 22.06
N ALA A 20 -6.70 -37.67 22.70
CA ALA A 20 -5.39 -37.86 22.07
C ALA A 20 -5.53 -38.69 20.80
N ARG A 21 -4.76 -38.31 19.77
CA ARG A 21 -4.67 -39.09 18.55
C ARG A 21 -4.09 -40.48 18.87
N PRO A 22 -4.68 -41.58 18.35
CA PRO A 22 -4.05 -42.91 18.44
C PRO A 22 -2.66 -42.88 17.80
N THR A 23 -1.64 -43.35 18.51
CA THR A 23 -0.24 -43.27 18.06
C THR A 23 0.39 -44.61 17.70
N LYS A 24 -0.13 -45.71 18.22
CA LYS A 24 0.40 -47.02 17.95
C LYS A 24 -0.21 -47.64 16.69
N PRO A 25 0.57 -48.40 15.88
CA PRO A 25 0.00 -49.36 14.98
C PRO A 25 -0.69 -50.47 15.81
N TRP A 26 -1.79 -51.03 15.29
CA TRP A 26 -2.66 -51.97 15.97
C TRP A 26 -2.03 -53.28 16.38
N TYR A 27 -0.94 -53.67 15.75
CA TYR A 27 -0.20 -54.87 16.07
C TYR A 27 1.15 -54.53 16.68
N ASP A 28 1.37 -54.99 17.88
CA ASP A 28 2.70 -55.08 18.43
C ASP A 28 3.47 -56.22 17.71
N THR A 29 4.78 -56.10 17.68
CA THR A 29 5.72 -57.00 17.01
C THR A 29 5.70 -58.45 17.53
N ASN A 30 4.89 -58.77 18.52
CA ASN A 30 4.89 -60.06 19.23
C ASN A 30 3.72 -61.01 18.91
N GLY A 31 2.87 -60.73 17.92
CA GLY A 31 1.88 -61.68 17.42
C GLY A 31 0.67 -61.97 18.33
N SER A 32 0.49 -61.19 19.38
CA SER A 32 -0.65 -61.28 20.29
C SER A 32 -1.79 -60.37 19.77
N ALA A 33 -2.98 -60.53 20.34
CA ALA A 33 -4.19 -59.74 19.99
C ALA A 33 -3.91 -58.27 19.68
N PRO A 34 -4.72 -57.61 18.84
CA PRO A 34 -4.48 -56.25 18.43
C PRO A 34 -4.23 -55.33 19.64
N ASP A 35 -3.02 -54.77 19.71
CA ASP A 35 -2.77 -53.71 20.71
C ASP A 35 -3.45 -52.46 20.23
N THR A 36 -4.64 -52.22 20.75
CA THR A 36 -5.42 -51.01 20.44
C THR A 36 -4.73 -49.75 20.98
N GLY A 37 -3.68 -49.91 21.81
CA GLY A 37 -2.93 -48.78 22.36
C GLY A 37 -3.83 -47.74 23.03
N ASN A 38 -3.74 -46.50 22.56
CA ASN A 38 -4.59 -45.40 23.02
C ASN A 38 -5.82 -45.16 22.10
N LEU A 39 -6.18 -46.14 21.25
CA LEU A 39 -7.41 -46.04 20.48
C LEU A 39 -8.61 -46.04 21.43
N LEU A 40 -9.46 -45.02 21.25
CA LEU A 40 -10.62 -44.88 22.09
C LEU A 40 -11.65 -45.99 21.81
N ASN A 41 -11.91 -46.80 22.81
CA ASN A 41 -13.03 -47.75 22.82
C ASN A 41 -14.32 -46.95 23.11
N TYR A 42 -15.14 -46.73 22.06
CA TYR A 42 -16.34 -45.92 22.19
C TYR A 42 -17.50 -46.66 22.88
N GLY A 43 -17.68 -47.94 22.58
CA GLY A 43 -18.79 -48.75 23.07
C GLY A 43 -20.15 -48.42 22.44
N ASN A 44 -21.22 -48.86 23.11
CA ASN A 44 -22.61 -48.58 22.69
C ASN A 44 -23.15 -47.22 23.14
N GLY A 45 -22.29 -46.27 23.46
CA GLY A 45 -22.68 -44.96 23.97
C GLY A 45 -23.38 -44.08 22.94
N SER A 46 -24.03 -43.03 23.48
CA SER A 46 -24.67 -41.98 22.66
C SER A 46 -23.93 -40.66 22.70
N ASN A 47 -22.69 -40.64 23.18
CA ASN A 47 -21.89 -39.40 23.30
C ASN A 47 -21.71 -38.69 21.95
N ALA A 48 -21.68 -37.37 21.96
CA ALA A 48 -21.34 -36.59 20.79
C ALA A 48 -19.90 -36.86 20.33
N ILE A 49 -19.70 -36.95 19.02
CA ILE A 49 -18.38 -37.10 18.40
C ILE A 49 -18.25 -35.90 17.44
N GLU A 50 -17.15 -35.17 17.55
CA GLU A 50 -16.88 -33.98 16.71
C GLU A 50 -15.40 -33.95 16.34
N ILE A 51 -15.11 -33.39 15.19
CA ILE A 51 -13.77 -32.91 14.81
C ILE A 51 -13.83 -31.39 14.82
N LYS A 52 -13.04 -30.77 15.69
CA LYS A 52 -12.95 -29.32 15.87
C LYS A 52 -11.58 -28.80 15.40
N ASP A 53 -11.36 -27.49 15.58
CA ASP A 53 -10.11 -26.84 15.23
C ASP A 53 -8.88 -27.53 15.81
N THR A 54 -7.75 -27.34 15.15
CA THR A 54 -6.49 -27.99 15.46
C THR A 54 -5.93 -27.51 16.79
N ASP A 55 -5.73 -28.42 17.73
CA ASP A 55 -5.11 -28.11 19.02
C ASP A 55 -3.64 -27.67 18.84
N SER A 56 -3.17 -26.80 19.70
CA SER A 56 -1.75 -26.40 19.72
C SER A 56 -0.82 -27.56 20.08
N ASN A 57 -1.28 -28.48 20.95
CA ASN A 57 -0.52 -29.66 21.37
C ASN A 57 -0.59 -30.77 20.31
N ASP A 58 0.57 -31.22 19.84
CA ASP A 58 0.72 -32.21 18.75
C ASP A 58 0.08 -33.57 19.07
N ALA A 59 -0.05 -33.95 20.33
CA ALA A 59 -0.69 -35.21 20.77
C ALA A 59 -2.19 -35.27 20.40
N TYR A 60 -2.85 -34.15 20.18
CA TYR A 60 -4.27 -34.09 19.84
C TYR A 60 -4.54 -33.86 18.36
N LYS A 61 -3.53 -33.50 17.57
CA LYS A 61 -3.68 -33.26 16.13
C LYS A 61 -3.89 -34.55 15.37
N LEU A 62 -4.99 -34.65 14.65
CA LEU A 62 -5.25 -35.77 13.76
C LEU A 62 -4.29 -35.72 12.57
N GLN A 63 -3.97 -36.91 12.01
CA GLN A 63 -3.11 -37.04 10.84
C GLN A 63 -3.89 -37.53 9.63
N TRP A 64 -3.66 -36.89 8.52
CA TRP A 64 -4.34 -37.14 7.27
C TRP A 64 -3.35 -37.27 6.14
N VAL A 65 -3.57 -38.25 5.29
CA VAL A 65 -2.78 -38.49 4.07
C VAL A 65 -3.47 -37.80 2.91
N GLU A 66 -2.77 -36.90 2.25
CA GLU A 66 -3.28 -36.18 1.08
C GLU A 66 -3.33 -37.05 -0.16
N VAL A 67 -4.47 -36.99 -0.86
CA VAL A 67 -4.70 -37.63 -2.16
C VAL A 67 -5.34 -36.59 -3.08
N ASN A 68 -4.71 -36.28 -4.21
CA ASN A 68 -5.26 -35.39 -5.23
C ASN A 68 -5.97 -36.23 -6.29
N ASP A 69 -7.29 -36.33 -6.21
CA ASP A 69 -8.17 -37.12 -7.05
C ASP A 69 -8.91 -36.24 -8.08
N GLY A 70 -8.32 -36.08 -9.25
CA GLY A 70 -8.83 -35.15 -10.25
C GLY A 70 -8.73 -33.70 -9.76
N SER A 71 -9.88 -33.03 -9.64
CA SER A 71 -9.97 -31.69 -9.06
C SER A 71 -10.14 -31.69 -7.54
N ASP A 72 -10.41 -32.85 -6.93
CA ASP A 72 -10.64 -32.96 -5.49
C ASP A 72 -9.33 -33.15 -4.73
N LYS A 73 -9.18 -32.41 -3.65
CA LYS A 73 -8.16 -32.66 -2.62
C LYS A 73 -8.80 -33.44 -1.49
N ILE A 74 -8.40 -34.68 -1.34
CA ILE A 74 -8.90 -35.60 -0.34
C ILE A 74 -7.84 -35.80 0.76
N LEU A 75 -8.29 -35.77 2.00
CA LEU A 75 -7.48 -36.05 3.18
C LEU A 75 -8.05 -37.31 3.85
N VAL A 76 -7.41 -38.44 3.69
CA VAL A 76 -7.84 -39.69 4.32
C VAL A 76 -7.13 -39.82 5.67
N CYS A 77 -7.89 -40.07 6.76
CA CYS A 77 -7.26 -40.27 8.05
C CYS A 77 -6.29 -41.45 8.01
N ASP A 78 -5.09 -41.24 8.54
CA ASP A 78 -4.02 -42.27 8.50
C ASP A 78 -4.38 -43.54 9.26
N ARG A 79 -5.43 -43.50 10.11
CA ARG A 79 -5.88 -44.62 10.97
C ARG A 79 -7.32 -44.48 11.44
N ASN A 80 -7.86 -45.55 12.08
CA ASN A 80 -9.09 -45.43 12.83
C ASN A 80 -8.92 -44.47 14.01
N LEU A 81 -9.91 -43.63 14.27
CA LEU A 81 -9.93 -42.69 15.40
C LEU A 81 -10.63 -43.26 16.62
N LEU A 82 -11.59 -44.18 16.41
CA LEU A 82 -12.40 -44.86 17.41
C LEU A 82 -12.54 -46.33 17.03
N CYS A 83 -12.66 -47.21 18.01
CA CYS A 83 -13.12 -48.58 17.79
C CYS A 83 -14.35 -48.87 18.65
N ASN A 84 -14.91 -50.10 18.46
CA ASN A 84 -16.11 -50.52 19.18
C ASN A 84 -17.29 -49.54 18.99
N ILE A 85 -17.49 -49.11 17.77
CA ILE A 85 -18.54 -48.14 17.42
C ILE A 85 -19.43 -48.71 16.31
N GLN A 86 -20.72 -48.65 16.50
CA GLN A 86 -21.70 -49.10 15.49
C GLN A 86 -21.69 -48.20 14.27
N TRP A 87 -21.82 -48.77 13.07
CA TRP A 87 -22.04 -48.02 11.84
C TRP A 87 -23.31 -47.16 11.93
N GLY A 88 -24.39 -47.76 12.52
CA GLY A 88 -25.65 -47.03 12.74
C GLY A 88 -25.48 -45.77 13.58
N ARG A 89 -24.58 -45.79 14.58
CA ARG A 89 -24.26 -44.60 15.38
C ARG A 89 -23.54 -43.51 14.55
N LEU A 90 -22.54 -43.90 13.74
CA LEU A 90 -21.85 -42.99 12.83
C LEU A 90 -22.83 -42.39 11.80
N ASN A 91 -23.75 -43.20 11.29
CA ASN A 91 -24.77 -42.73 10.35
C ASN A 91 -25.71 -41.69 10.99
N ALA A 92 -26.15 -41.92 12.23
CA ALA A 92 -27.00 -40.98 12.97
C ALA A 92 -26.28 -39.62 13.23
N LEU A 93 -24.95 -39.59 13.25
CA LEU A 93 -24.14 -38.38 13.36
C LEU A 93 -23.88 -37.73 11.98
N GLY A 94 -24.33 -38.35 10.89
CA GLY A 94 -24.10 -37.87 9.53
C GLY A 94 -22.70 -38.19 8.98
N PHE A 95 -21.98 -39.14 9.55
CA PHE A 95 -20.57 -39.44 9.19
C PHE A 95 -20.42 -40.55 8.13
N CYS A 96 -21.54 -41.18 7.72
CA CYS A 96 -21.56 -42.25 6.76
C CYS A 96 -21.93 -41.80 5.32
N GLY A 97 -21.98 -40.52 5.03
CA GLY A 97 -22.16 -40.03 3.67
C GLY A 97 -20.99 -40.45 2.76
N ALA A 98 -21.30 -40.71 1.48
CA ALA A 98 -20.25 -40.92 0.48
C ALA A 98 -19.63 -39.56 0.08
N LYS A 99 -18.48 -39.59 -0.62
CA LYS A 99 -17.88 -38.38 -1.23
C LYS A 99 -18.92 -37.65 -2.11
N GLY A 100 -19.14 -36.40 -1.86
CA GLY A 100 -20.17 -35.56 -2.51
C GLY A 100 -21.47 -35.41 -1.72
N SER A 101 -21.68 -36.25 -0.66
CA SER A 101 -22.89 -36.19 0.20
C SER A 101 -22.57 -36.29 1.69
N GLY A 102 -21.32 -36.05 2.07
CA GLY A 102 -20.86 -36.07 3.44
C GLY A 102 -21.28 -34.84 4.25
N LYS A 103 -20.99 -34.87 5.55
CA LYS A 103 -21.30 -33.78 6.46
C LYS A 103 -20.31 -32.64 6.29
N LYS A 104 -20.82 -31.43 6.10
CA LYS A 104 -19.97 -30.23 6.09
C LYS A 104 -19.49 -29.91 7.52
N ILE A 105 -18.21 -29.69 7.68
CA ILE A 105 -17.56 -29.23 8.93
C ILE A 105 -16.56 -28.13 8.62
N THR A 106 -16.23 -27.33 9.61
CA THR A 106 -15.18 -26.30 9.51
C THR A 106 -14.06 -26.66 10.48
N ILE A 107 -12.81 -26.61 10.01
CA ILE A 107 -11.61 -26.80 10.82
C ILE A 107 -10.66 -25.65 10.45
N ASP A 108 -10.20 -24.90 11.45
CA ASP A 108 -9.27 -23.77 11.29
C ASP A 108 -9.75 -22.76 10.24
N GLY A 109 -11.06 -22.53 10.15
CA GLY A 109 -11.67 -21.61 9.21
C GLY A 109 -11.88 -22.15 7.79
N GLN A 110 -11.31 -23.31 7.43
CA GLN A 110 -11.51 -24.00 6.15
C GLN A 110 -12.70 -24.94 6.22
N GLN A 111 -13.54 -24.95 5.17
CA GLN A 111 -14.65 -25.90 5.06
C GLN A 111 -14.21 -27.23 4.45
N TYR A 112 -14.72 -28.30 5.02
CA TYR A 112 -14.51 -29.67 4.58
C TYR A 112 -15.82 -30.42 4.50
N GLU A 113 -15.87 -31.41 3.61
CA GLU A 113 -16.87 -32.45 3.63
C GLU A 113 -16.28 -33.66 4.33
N LEU A 114 -16.83 -34.03 5.48
CA LEU A 114 -16.49 -35.23 6.22
C LEU A 114 -17.30 -36.41 5.64
N PHE A 115 -16.63 -37.42 5.16
CA PHE A 115 -17.28 -38.58 4.53
C PHE A 115 -16.64 -39.91 4.95
N MET A 116 -17.30 -41.01 4.65
CA MET A 116 -16.82 -42.37 4.85
C MET A 116 -16.42 -42.96 3.52
N LEU A 117 -15.24 -43.60 3.48
CA LEU A 117 -14.77 -44.27 2.26
C LEU A 117 -15.75 -45.38 1.84
N THR A 118 -16.01 -45.47 0.55
CA THR A 118 -16.64 -46.65 -0.02
C THR A 118 -15.66 -47.84 0.01
N GLY A 119 -16.15 -49.06 0.28
CA GLY A 119 -15.30 -50.23 0.47
C GLY A 119 -15.63 -51.43 -0.43
N GLY A 120 -16.57 -51.22 -1.38
CA GLY A 120 -17.12 -52.31 -2.21
C GLY A 120 -18.35 -52.95 -1.58
N ALA A 121 -19.25 -53.49 -2.40
CA ALA A 121 -20.54 -54.06 -1.99
C ALA A 121 -20.57 -55.60 -1.94
N SER A 122 -19.52 -56.27 -2.43
CA SER A 122 -19.44 -57.74 -2.51
C SER A 122 -18.11 -58.28 -2.05
N PHE A 123 -18.10 -59.57 -1.65
CA PHE A 123 -16.92 -60.26 -1.12
C PHE A 123 -15.79 -60.45 -2.16
N SER A 124 -16.11 -60.37 -3.46
CA SER A 124 -15.13 -60.42 -4.54
C SER A 124 -14.07 -59.30 -4.49
N ALA A 125 -14.29 -58.28 -3.66
CA ALA A 125 -13.39 -57.15 -3.48
C ALA A 125 -11.98 -57.51 -2.99
N GLN A 126 -11.72 -58.69 -2.44
CA GLN A 126 -10.36 -59.14 -2.09
C GLN A 126 -9.45 -59.33 -3.31
N SER A 127 -10.04 -59.64 -4.45
CA SER A 127 -9.32 -59.87 -5.71
C SER A 127 -9.52 -58.74 -6.72
N GLU A 128 -10.16 -57.63 -6.32
CA GLU A 128 -10.34 -56.49 -7.22
C GLU A 128 -8.99 -55.91 -7.67
N THR A 129 -8.91 -55.74 -8.98
CA THR A 129 -7.75 -55.12 -9.64
C THR A 129 -8.08 -53.69 -10.11
N THR A 130 -9.31 -53.24 -9.88
CA THR A 130 -9.82 -51.97 -10.33
C THR A 130 -10.12 -51.05 -9.15
N ALA A 131 -9.99 -49.75 -9.36
CA ALA A 131 -10.30 -48.72 -8.36
C ALA A 131 -11.81 -48.42 -8.29
N SER A 132 -12.64 -49.46 -8.05
CA SER A 132 -14.11 -49.35 -8.07
C SER A 132 -14.70 -48.71 -6.81
N ASN A 133 -13.91 -48.59 -5.76
CA ASN A 133 -14.29 -47.97 -4.49
C ASN A 133 -13.14 -47.16 -3.90
N ASP A 134 -13.45 -46.28 -2.94
CA ASP A 134 -12.45 -45.35 -2.37
C ASP A 134 -11.33 -46.03 -1.60
N TRP A 135 -11.64 -47.14 -0.88
CA TRP A 135 -10.61 -47.89 -0.16
C TRP A 135 -9.54 -48.47 -1.09
N ASP A 136 -9.98 -49.16 -2.13
CA ASP A 136 -9.05 -49.76 -3.09
C ASP A 136 -8.36 -48.69 -3.93
N LYS A 137 -9.07 -47.59 -4.22
CA LYS A 137 -8.51 -46.47 -4.95
C LYS A 137 -7.39 -45.78 -4.19
N TYR A 138 -7.61 -45.43 -2.92
CA TYR A 138 -6.66 -44.63 -2.14
C TYR A 138 -5.72 -45.51 -1.29
N ILE A 139 -6.27 -46.36 -0.41
CA ILE A 139 -5.46 -47.17 0.50
C ILE A 139 -4.84 -48.35 -0.26
N GLY A 140 -5.59 -48.99 -1.13
CA GLY A 140 -5.07 -50.01 -2.03
C GLY A 140 -4.18 -49.49 -3.15
N ASN A 141 -4.15 -48.18 -3.35
CA ASN A 141 -3.47 -47.45 -4.42
C ASN A 141 -3.73 -47.99 -5.83
N LEU A 142 -4.91 -48.59 -6.07
CA LEU A 142 -5.34 -48.98 -7.42
C LEU A 142 -5.62 -47.76 -8.30
N GLY A 143 -5.80 -46.57 -7.70
CA GLY A 143 -5.85 -45.29 -8.41
C GLY A 143 -4.50 -44.84 -8.97
N LYS A 144 -3.42 -45.55 -8.64
CA LYS A 144 -2.04 -45.32 -9.10
C LYS A 144 -1.55 -43.88 -8.83
N PHE A 145 -1.84 -43.36 -7.64
CA PHE A 145 -1.39 -42.06 -7.21
C PHE A 145 0.12 -42.06 -6.92
N SER A 146 0.87 -41.31 -7.68
CA SER A 146 2.30 -41.11 -7.44
C SER A 146 2.53 -40.50 -6.05
N GLY A 147 3.47 -41.07 -5.27
CA GLY A 147 3.74 -40.66 -3.89
C GLY A 147 2.97 -41.41 -2.81
N LEU A 148 1.91 -42.14 -3.15
CA LEU A 148 1.28 -43.07 -2.22
C LEU A 148 1.95 -44.47 -2.29
N PRO A 149 2.09 -45.15 -1.14
CA PRO A 149 2.62 -46.51 -1.14
C PRO A 149 1.62 -47.49 -1.78
N THR A 150 2.10 -48.38 -2.61
CA THR A 150 1.31 -49.52 -3.12
C THR A 150 1.55 -50.71 -2.24
N PRO A 151 0.49 -51.46 -1.80
CA PRO A 151 0.65 -52.63 -0.97
C PRO A 151 1.40 -53.72 -1.73
N GLN A 152 2.33 -54.33 -1.05
CA GLN A 152 3.09 -55.46 -1.59
C GLN A 152 2.38 -56.80 -1.27
N SER A 153 2.85 -57.90 -1.81
CA SER A 153 2.21 -59.21 -1.63
C SER A 153 1.97 -59.60 -0.16
N GLN A 154 2.90 -59.24 0.73
CA GLN A 154 2.76 -59.47 2.17
C GLN A 154 1.65 -58.60 2.82
N ASP A 155 1.40 -57.42 2.31
CA ASP A 155 0.32 -56.56 2.79
C ASP A 155 -1.06 -57.01 2.34
N LEU A 156 -1.13 -57.87 1.34
CA LEU A 156 -2.36 -58.41 0.75
C LEU A 156 -2.77 -59.77 1.34
N GLN A 157 -1.87 -60.42 2.11
CA GLN A 157 -2.15 -61.71 2.71
C GLN A 157 -3.12 -61.58 3.87
N ASN A 158 -4.11 -62.45 3.94
CA ASN A 158 -4.96 -62.61 5.10
C ASN A 158 -4.18 -63.38 6.20
N SER A 159 -3.30 -62.69 6.89
CA SER A 159 -2.42 -63.26 7.91
C SER A 159 -2.51 -62.47 9.20
N ASN A 160 -2.84 -63.13 10.28
CA ASN A 160 -2.79 -62.56 11.64
C ASN A 160 -1.37 -62.60 12.23
N SER A 161 -0.35 -62.82 11.42
CA SER A 161 1.04 -62.88 11.87
C SER A 161 1.65 -61.49 11.89
N SER A 162 2.12 -61.07 13.06
CA SER A 162 2.75 -59.76 13.29
C SER A 162 3.95 -59.45 12.40
N ALA A 163 4.65 -60.49 11.89
CA ALA A 163 5.80 -60.31 11.02
C ALA A 163 5.46 -59.62 9.68
N ASN A 164 4.18 -59.58 9.30
CA ASN A 164 3.72 -59.04 8.01
C ASN A 164 3.27 -57.59 8.06
N PHE A 165 3.16 -56.98 9.26
CA PHE A 165 2.56 -55.65 9.41
C PHE A 165 3.56 -54.49 9.57
N THR A 166 4.85 -54.78 9.39
CA THR A 166 5.90 -53.73 9.51
C THR A 166 6.27 -53.09 8.19
N THR A 167 5.44 -53.21 7.17
CA THR A 167 5.70 -52.68 5.84
C THR A 167 5.53 -51.16 5.77
N ALA A 168 6.14 -50.56 4.76
CA ALA A 168 6.02 -49.13 4.51
C ALA A 168 4.55 -48.69 4.27
N HIS A 169 3.74 -49.59 3.71
CA HIS A 169 2.31 -49.33 3.45
C HIS A 169 1.51 -49.22 4.76
N ASN A 170 1.66 -50.17 5.72
CA ASN A 170 0.97 -50.09 7.00
C ASN A 170 1.46 -48.92 7.87
N LYS A 171 2.72 -48.50 7.75
CA LYS A 171 3.23 -47.31 8.48
C LYS A 171 2.49 -46.02 8.12
N ILE A 172 2.00 -45.93 6.89
CA ILE A 172 1.22 -44.75 6.44
C ILE A 172 -0.26 -44.95 6.75
N TRP A 173 -0.82 -46.12 6.44
CA TRP A 173 -2.24 -46.34 6.48
C TRP A 173 -2.79 -46.96 7.76
N ASN A 174 -1.94 -47.59 8.59
CA ASN A 174 -2.31 -48.24 9.85
C ASN A 174 -3.61 -49.07 9.76
N TRP A 175 -3.70 -49.90 8.74
CA TRP A 175 -4.87 -50.75 8.49
C TRP A 175 -4.88 -52.04 9.32
N ALA A 176 -3.74 -52.45 9.89
CA ALA A 176 -3.64 -53.68 10.64
C ALA A 176 -4.36 -53.64 11.98
N GLY A 177 -4.98 -54.74 12.39
CA GLY A 177 -5.53 -54.98 13.72
C GLY A 177 -6.87 -54.34 14.03
N CYS A 178 -7.41 -53.50 13.15
CA CYS A 178 -8.75 -52.95 13.30
C CYS A 178 -9.38 -52.65 11.95
N TYR A 179 -10.49 -53.30 11.67
CA TYR A 179 -11.29 -52.95 10.47
C TYR A 179 -11.75 -51.51 10.50
N SER A 180 -11.85 -50.91 9.33
CA SER A 180 -12.47 -49.62 9.16
C SER A 180 -13.85 -49.80 8.55
N TRP A 181 -14.90 -49.27 9.17
CA TRP A 181 -16.22 -49.20 8.56
C TRP A 181 -16.15 -48.48 7.22
N CYS A 182 -16.91 -49.01 6.25
CA CYS A 182 -17.11 -48.42 4.95
C CYS A 182 -18.57 -48.04 4.72
N GLN A 183 -18.80 -47.14 3.74
CA GLN A 183 -20.10 -46.59 3.45
C GLN A 183 -21.09 -47.64 2.88
N ASN A 184 -20.60 -48.59 2.09
CA ASN A 184 -21.46 -49.48 1.30
C ASN A 184 -22.32 -50.44 2.14
N THR A 185 -23.58 -50.47 1.76
CA THR A 185 -24.45 -51.64 2.03
C THR A 185 -23.96 -52.82 1.19
N THR A 186 -23.95 -54.02 1.75
CA THR A 186 -23.48 -55.20 1.03
C THR A 186 -24.62 -55.88 0.27
N THR A 187 -24.27 -56.68 -0.71
CA THR A 187 -25.22 -57.53 -1.46
C THR A 187 -25.88 -58.63 -0.61
N SER A 188 -25.29 -58.93 0.58
CA SER A 188 -25.82 -59.93 1.51
C SER A 188 -27.07 -59.47 2.28
N GLY A 189 -27.41 -58.16 2.24
CA GLY A 189 -28.62 -57.64 2.85
C GLY A 189 -28.49 -56.17 3.30
N SER A 190 -29.62 -55.47 3.38
CA SER A 190 -29.66 -54.02 3.67
C SER A 190 -29.18 -53.61 5.07
N SER A 191 -29.13 -54.55 6.03
CA SER A 191 -28.66 -54.35 7.37
C SER A 191 -27.13 -54.52 7.53
N TYR A 192 -26.46 -55.03 6.51
CA TYR A 192 -25.03 -55.30 6.54
C TYR A 192 -24.22 -54.18 5.89
N ARG A 193 -23.05 -53.94 6.47
CA ARG A 193 -22.11 -52.91 5.98
C ARG A 193 -20.74 -53.53 5.76
N ALA A 194 -20.09 -53.12 4.69
CA ALA A 194 -18.70 -53.48 4.41
C ALA A 194 -17.74 -52.85 5.42
N TYR A 195 -16.69 -53.56 5.78
CA TYR A 195 -15.52 -53.02 6.48
C TYR A 195 -14.23 -53.59 5.90
N ARG A 196 -13.12 -52.86 6.03
CA ARG A 196 -11.90 -53.13 5.31
C ARG A 196 -10.68 -53.11 6.25
N GLY A 197 -9.62 -53.81 5.85
CA GLY A 197 -8.35 -53.84 6.59
C GLY A 197 -8.23 -55.02 7.55
N TYR A 198 -7.65 -54.77 8.76
CA TYR A 198 -7.40 -55.72 9.85
C TYR A 198 -6.23 -56.68 9.57
N SER A 199 -6.40 -57.73 8.76
CA SER A 199 -5.40 -58.76 8.47
C SER A 199 -4.75 -58.60 7.10
N GLY A 200 -5.01 -57.52 6.39
CA GLY A 200 -4.40 -57.17 5.11
C GLY A 200 -4.98 -55.89 4.53
N ALA A 201 -4.20 -55.18 3.73
CA ALA A 201 -4.57 -53.89 3.20
C ALA A 201 -5.85 -53.91 2.35
N ARG A 202 -6.16 -55.03 1.68
CA ARG A 202 -7.34 -55.18 0.83
C ARG A 202 -8.39 -56.14 1.39
N ILE A 203 -8.24 -56.62 2.61
CA ILE A 203 -9.22 -57.52 3.22
C ILE A 203 -10.57 -56.82 3.28
N TRP A 204 -11.60 -57.54 2.89
CA TRP A 204 -12.97 -57.15 2.85
C TRP A 204 -13.86 -58.11 3.61
N TYR A 205 -14.65 -57.60 4.53
CA TYR A 205 -15.69 -58.35 5.22
C TYR A 205 -16.93 -57.52 5.39
N PHE A 206 -17.98 -58.08 5.95
CA PHE A 206 -19.21 -57.39 6.27
C PHE A 206 -19.82 -57.90 7.57
N THR A 207 -20.53 -57.05 8.24
CA THR A 207 -21.32 -57.41 9.42
C THR A 207 -22.52 -56.47 9.56
N SER A 208 -23.41 -56.79 10.52
CA SER A 208 -24.55 -55.92 10.83
C SER A 208 -24.11 -54.52 11.14
N SER A 209 -24.88 -53.50 10.65
CA SER A 209 -24.68 -52.09 10.98
C SER A 209 -24.73 -51.79 12.48
N ASN A 210 -25.29 -52.68 13.28
CA ASN A 210 -25.36 -52.61 14.75
C ASN A 210 -24.24 -53.37 15.44
N TYR A 211 -23.33 -53.97 14.70
CA TYR A 211 -22.18 -54.64 15.30
C TYR A 211 -21.28 -53.65 16.01
N CYS A 212 -20.81 -54.03 17.20
CA CYS A 212 -19.97 -53.24 18.06
C CYS A 212 -18.88 -54.15 18.64
N GLY A 213 -17.71 -54.17 18.03
CA GLY A 213 -16.57 -54.95 18.43
C GLY A 213 -15.30 -54.10 18.47
N SER A 214 -14.35 -54.46 19.33
CA SER A 214 -13.06 -53.76 19.45
C SER A 214 -12.20 -53.83 18.21
N ASP A 215 -12.54 -54.77 17.31
CA ASP A 215 -11.86 -55.04 16.04
C ASP A 215 -12.37 -54.18 14.87
N VAL A 216 -13.40 -53.37 15.08
CA VAL A 216 -13.95 -52.51 14.02
C VAL A 216 -14.07 -51.06 14.48
N GLY A 217 -13.69 -50.11 13.63
CA GLY A 217 -13.58 -48.72 13.98
C GLY A 217 -13.99 -47.73 12.88
N TRP A 218 -13.78 -46.49 13.14
CA TRP A 218 -14.11 -45.37 12.27
C TRP A 218 -12.85 -44.66 11.75
N ARG A 219 -12.69 -44.70 10.43
CA ARG A 219 -11.67 -43.96 9.67
C ARG A 219 -12.35 -42.92 8.81
N PRO A 220 -12.38 -41.65 9.21
CA PRO A 220 -12.95 -40.58 8.39
C PRO A 220 -12.06 -40.19 7.20
N ALA A 221 -12.69 -39.57 6.21
CA ALA A 221 -12.01 -38.83 5.16
C ALA A 221 -12.61 -37.43 5.04
N LEU A 222 -11.80 -36.49 4.60
CA LEU A 222 -12.21 -35.12 4.34
C LEU A 222 -12.00 -34.81 2.86
N ARG A 223 -12.96 -34.17 2.23
CA ARG A 223 -12.76 -33.47 0.96
C ARG A 223 -12.67 -31.99 1.25
N VAL A 224 -11.60 -31.36 0.82
CA VAL A 224 -11.44 -29.90 0.94
C VAL A 224 -12.47 -29.25 0.04
N LEU A 225 -13.36 -28.46 0.62
CA LEU A 225 -14.36 -27.71 -0.15
C LEU A 225 -13.72 -26.41 -0.63
N ASN A 226 -14.06 -26.03 -1.87
CA ASN A 226 -13.58 -24.79 -2.41
C ASN A 226 -14.12 -23.61 -1.61
N ALA A 227 -13.26 -22.70 -1.23
CA ALA A 227 -13.60 -21.44 -0.60
C ALA A 227 -13.49 -20.31 -1.62
N ASP A 228 -14.38 -19.32 -1.52
CA ASP A 228 -14.26 -18.13 -2.32
C ASP A 228 -13.04 -17.31 -1.89
N PRO A 229 -12.28 -16.73 -2.83
CA PRO A 229 -11.22 -15.79 -2.49
C PRO A 229 -11.77 -14.63 -1.65
N LYS A 230 -11.17 -14.33 -0.51
CA LYS A 230 -11.57 -13.24 0.38
C LYS A 230 -10.79 -11.98 0.08
N ILE A 231 -11.48 -10.89 -0.24
CA ILE A 231 -10.89 -9.58 -0.47
C ILE A 231 -11.07 -8.71 0.79
N THR A 232 -10.00 -8.07 1.24
CA THR A 232 -10.00 -7.21 2.42
C THR A 232 -9.38 -5.85 2.08
N PRO A 233 -10.04 -4.73 2.45
CA PRO A 233 -11.36 -4.62 3.11
C PRO A 233 -12.52 -5.05 2.20
N ALA A 234 -13.61 -5.55 2.78
CA ALA A 234 -14.80 -6.01 2.03
C ALA A 234 -15.55 -4.85 1.34
N SER A 235 -15.45 -3.65 1.87
CA SER A 235 -15.92 -2.40 1.28
C SER A 235 -15.21 -1.23 1.93
N LYS A 236 -15.08 -0.12 1.22
CA LYS A 236 -14.54 1.12 1.77
C LYS A 236 -15.04 2.33 0.99
N ASN A 237 -15.42 3.37 1.70
CA ASN A 237 -15.65 4.69 1.14
C ASN A 237 -14.46 5.57 1.51
N PHE A 238 -13.77 6.10 0.50
CA PHE A 238 -12.61 6.99 0.68
C PHE A 238 -13.04 8.45 0.86
N GLY A 239 -14.35 8.75 0.75
CA GLY A 239 -14.87 10.11 0.88
C GLY A 239 -14.52 11.01 -0.31
N ASP A 240 -14.42 12.30 -0.05
CA ASP A 240 -14.06 13.32 -1.04
C ASP A 240 -12.55 13.34 -1.28
N LEU A 241 -12.14 13.20 -2.52
CA LEU A 241 -10.74 13.21 -2.96
C LEU A 241 -10.51 14.35 -3.94
N ASN A 242 -9.55 15.21 -3.65
CA ASN A 242 -9.06 16.26 -4.55
C ASN A 242 -7.69 15.93 -5.18
N LYS A 243 -7.19 14.72 -4.95
CA LYS A 243 -5.98 14.16 -5.55
C LYS A 243 -6.07 12.64 -5.57
N PRO A 244 -5.39 11.97 -6.51
CA PRO A 244 -5.42 10.52 -6.60
C PRO A 244 -4.74 9.85 -5.41
N ILE A 245 -5.24 8.66 -5.07
CA ILE A 245 -4.67 7.79 -4.03
C ILE A 245 -4.34 6.42 -4.63
N ASN A 246 -3.60 5.61 -3.89
CA ASN A 246 -3.50 4.18 -4.13
C ASN A 246 -4.60 3.47 -3.33
N ILE A 247 -5.29 2.54 -3.97
CA ILE A 247 -6.29 1.69 -3.34
C ILE A 247 -5.65 0.32 -3.10
N ASP A 248 -5.19 0.11 -1.87
CA ASP A 248 -4.55 -1.14 -1.47
C ASP A 248 -5.59 -2.13 -0.97
N TYR A 249 -5.45 -3.40 -1.35
CA TYR A 249 -6.32 -4.50 -0.95
C TYR A 249 -5.53 -5.81 -0.85
N THR A 250 -5.99 -6.70 0.01
CA THR A 250 -5.40 -8.03 0.18
C THR A 250 -6.39 -9.09 -0.27
N ILE A 251 -5.92 -10.08 -1.00
CA ILE A 251 -6.71 -11.24 -1.39
C ILE A 251 -6.10 -12.48 -0.74
N ASN A 252 -6.95 -13.24 -0.06
CA ASN A 252 -6.58 -14.51 0.55
C ASN A 252 -7.60 -15.59 0.16
N ASP A 253 -7.12 -16.61 -0.52
CA ASP A 253 -7.84 -17.85 -0.78
C ASP A 253 -7.39 -18.87 0.27
N SER A 254 -8.35 -19.44 1.05
CA SER A 254 -8.01 -20.27 2.21
C SER A 254 -7.59 -21.69 1.84
N ASP A 255 -7.96 -22.20 0.68
CA ASP A 255 -7.52 -23.50 0.18
C ASP A 255 -6.27 -23.38 -0.73
N GLY A 256 -5.78 -22.17 -0.92
CA GLY A 256 -4.53 -21.85 -1.59
C GLY A 256 -4.61 -21.94 -3.11
N ASP A 257 -5.79 -21.87 -3.67
CA ASP A 257 -5.98 -21.82 -5.11
C ASP A 257 -5.45 -20.50 -5.67
N LYS A 258 -4.94 -20.54 -6.89
CA LYS A 258 -4.60 -19.34 -7.63
C LYS A 258 -5.87 -18.71 -8.20
N PHE A 259 -5.89 -17.39 -8.25
CA PHE A 259 -7.02 -16.62 -8.73
C PHE A 259 -6.64 -15.59 -9.79
N ASN A 260 -7.63 -15.19 -10.58
CA ASN A 260 -7.53 -14.07 -11.51
C ASN A 260 -8.17 -12.85 -10.86
N ILE A 261 -7.59 -11.67 -11.09
CA ILE A 261 -8.13 -10.40 -10.59
C ILE A 261 -8.57 -9.56 -11.77
N ILE A 262 -9.75 -8.95 -11.66
CA ILE A 262 -10.25 -7.93 -12.57
C ILE A 262 -10.57 -6.68 -11.74
N VAL A 263 -10.00 -5.54 -12.15
CA VAL A 263 -10.31 -4.23 -11.55
C VAL A 263 -11.09 -3.39 -12.56
N LYS A 264 -12.27 -2.94 -12.15
CA LYS A 264 -13.11 -2.04 -12.94
C LYS A 264 -13.25 -0.69 -12.24
N LEU A 265 -13.13 0.38 -13.02
CA LEU A 265 -13.43 1.74 -12.60
C LEU A 265 -14.69 2.19 -13.33
N ASP A 266 -15.74 2.55 -12.60
CA ASP A 266 -17.07 2.90 -13.11
C ASP A 266 -17.61 1.86 -14.11
N GLY A 267 -17.50 0.59 -13.76
CA GLY A 267 -17.94 -0.53 -14.57
C GLY A 267 -16.99 -0.91 -15.72
N THR A 268 -16.04 -0.05 -16.09
CA THR A 268 -15.09 -0.30 -17.18
C THR A 268 -13.82 -1.01 -16.64
N GLN A 269 -13.45 -2.13 -17.24
CA GLN A 269 -12.22 -2.83 -16.87
C GLN A 269 -10.99 -1.98 -17.17
N LYS A 270 -10.15 -1.79 -16.16
CA LYS A 270 -8.88 -1.07 -16.25
C LYS A 270 -7.66 -1.96 -16.11
N GLU A 271 -7.74 -2.96 -15.22
CA GLU A 271 -6.61 -3.85 -14.96
C GLU A 271 -7.11 -5.31 -14.86
N SER A 272 -6.23 -6.25 -15.22
CA SER A 272 -6.47 -7.69 -15.11
C SER A 272 -5.16 -8.40 -14.81
N TYR A 273 -5.18 -9.31 -13.83
CA TYR A 273 -4.04 -10.10 -13.42
C TYR A 273 -4.42 -11.57 -13.42
N GLN A 274 -3.58 -12.42 -14.02
CA GLN A 274 -3.84 -13.84 -14.15
C GLN A 274 -3.02 -14.65 -13.15
N SER A 275 -3.60 -15.73 -12.63
CA SER A 275 -2.90 -16.76 -11.84
C SER A 275 -2.15 -16.24 -10.61
N GLN A 276 -2.74 -15.27 -9.91
CA GLN A 276 -2.17 -14.68 -8.71
C GLN A 276 -2.26 -15.64 -7.52
N SER A 277 -1.37 -15.46 -6.54
CA SER A 277 -1.40 -16.12 -5.22
C SER A 277 -1.82 -15.12 -4.15
N ASN A 278 -2.15 -15.62 -2.95
CA ASN A 278 -2.45 -14.79 -1.78
C ASN A 278 -1.41 -13.68 -1.62
N GLY A 279 -1.89 -12.45 -1.40
CA GLY A 279 -1.03 -11.29 -1.29
C GLY A 279 -1.76 -9.97 -1.24
N THR A 280 -0.99 -8.89 -1.18
CA THR A 280 -1.47 -7.51 -1.21
C THR A 280 -1.26 -6.93 -2.61
N PHE A 281 -2.25 -6.22 -3.09
CA PHE A 281 -2.31 -5.60 -4.40
C PHE A 281 -2.68 -4.12 -4.26
N SER A 282 -2.39 -3.34 -5.29
CA SER A 282 -2.68 -1.90 -5.29
C SER A 282 -3.24 -1.47 -6.64
N PHE A 283 -4.36 -0.77 -6.64
CA PHE A 283 -4.88 -0.07 -7.80
C PHE A 283 -4.45 1.39 -7.75
N VAL A 284 -3.60 1.80 -8.70
CA VAL A 284 -2.98 3.13 -8.76
C VAL A 284 -3.91 4.09 -9.47
N LEU A 285 -4.73 4.83 -8.71
CA LEU A 285 -5.77 5.71 -9.25
C LEU A 285 -5.21 6.88 -10.07
N SER A 286 -3.96 7.31 -9.81
CA SER A 286 -3.33 8.41 -10.57
C SER A 286 -3.23 8.15 -12.08
N LYS A 287 -3.17 6.89 -12.50
CA LYS A 287 -3.15 6.52 -13.93
C LYS A 287 -4.43 6.92 -14.69
N TYR A 288 -5.52 7.12 -13.97
CA TYR A 288 -6.85 7.34 -14.54
C TYR A 288 -7.48 8.66 -14.10
N TRP A 289 -6.84 9.36 -13.17
CA TRP A 289 -7.39 10.53 -12.46
C TRP A 289 -7.82 11.67 -13.38
N SER A 290 -6.98 12.04 -14.35
CA SER A 290 -7.27 13.14 -15.27
C SER A 290 -8.49 12.89 -16.18
N GLY A 291 -8.79 11.62 -16.44
CA GLY A 291 -9.96 11.23 -17.25
C GLY A 291 -11.25 11.05 -16.46
N LEU A 292 -11.24 11.23 -15.13
CA LEU A 292 -12.45 11.13 -14.31
C LEU A 292 -13.16 12.47 -14.24
N SER A 293 -14.49 12.43 -14.35
CA SER A 293 -15.35 13.59 -14.09
C SER A 293 -15.35 13.95 -12.60
N ILE A 294 -15.76 15.17 -12.26
CA ILE A 294 -16.12 15.52 -10.88
C ILE A 294 -17.36 14.73 -10.49
N GLY A 295 -17.38 14.15 -9.30
CA GLY A 295 -18.52 13.36 -8.80
C GLY A 295 -18.15 12.01 -8.20
N SER A 296 -19.14 11.17 -8.02
CA SER A 296 -19.00 9.85 -7.39
C SER A 296 -18.48 8.81 -8.36
N HIS A 297 -17.52 8.01 -7.89
CA HIS A 297 -16.87 6.94 -8.65
C HIS A 297 -16.84 5.64 -7.85
N THR A 298 -16.73 4.52 -8.58
CA THR A 298 -16.66 3.17 -8.02
C THR A 298 -15.46 2.42 -8.53
N VAL A 299 -14.77 1.69 -7.65
CA VAL A 299 -13.74 0.72 -8.02
C VAL A 299 -14.22 -0.66 -7.59
N ALA A 300 -14.56 -1.51 -8.53
CA ALA A 300 -14.95 -2.89 -8.28
C ALA A 300 -13.77 -3.83 -8.52
N ILE A 301 -13.44 -4.66 -7.53
CA ILE A 301 -12.37 -5.64 -7.59
C ILE A 301 -13.00 -7.02 -7.49
N THR A 302 -12.80 -7.85 -8.50
CA THR A 302 -13.27 -9.24 -8.55
C THR A 302 -12.08 -10.17 -8.56
N ALA A 303 -12.05 -11.12 -7.61
CA ALA A 303 -11.13 -12.24 -7.63
C ALA A 303 -11.91 -13.51 -7.97
N THR A 304 -11.43 -14.28 -8.95
CA THR A 304 -12.03 -15.56 -9.37
C THR A 304 -10.96 -16.64 -9.33
N ASP A 305 -11.19 -17.68 -8.57
CA ASP A 305 -10.27 -18.82 -8.49
C ASP A 305 -10.36 -19.75 -9.71
N ARG A 306 -9.53 -20.79 -9.72
CA ARG A 306 -9.50 -21.78 -10.81
C ARG A 306 -10.72 -22.70 -10.87
N LYS A 307 -11.53 -22.74 -9.82
CA LYS A 307 -12.76 -23.51 -9.71
C LYS A 307 -14.02 -22.64 -9.94
N ASN A 308 -13.82 -21.40 -10.39
CA ASN A 308 -14.81 -20.39 -10.70
C ASN A 308 -15.59 -19.85 -9.48
N ALA A 309 -15.09 -20.03 -8.25
CA ALA A 309 -15.62 -19.29 -7.12
C ALA A 309 -15.08 -17.85 -7.18
N ALA A 310 -15.95 -16.87 -6.94
CA ALA A 310 -15.63 -15.49 -7.16
C ALA A 310 -16.18 -14.57 -6.08
N THR A 311 -15.35 -13.66 -5.63
CA THR A 311 -15.74 -12.56 -4.74
C THR A 311 -15.52 -11.22 -5.43
N THR A 312 -16.50 -10.33 -5.28
CA THR A 312 -16.39 -8.94 -5.74
C THR A 312 -16.59 -8.00 -4.55
N VAL A 313 -15.70 -7.03 -4.43
CA VAL A 313 -15.83 -5.91 -3.49
C VAL A 313 -15.92 -4.60 -4.27
N THR A 314 -16.60 -3.61 -3.69
CA THR A 314 -16.72 -2.29 -4.30
C THR A 314 -16.26 -1.23 -3.32
N TYR A 315 -15.34 -0.39 -3.78
CA TYR A 315 -14.87 0.81 -3.09
C TYR A 315 -15.46 2.04 -3.77
N THR A 316 -15.72 3.08 -3.01
CA THR A 316 -16.32 4.32 -3.51
C THR A 316 -15.49 5.52 -3.10
N PHE A 317 -15.53 6.56 -3.93
CA PHE A 317 -14.98 7.87 -3.61
C PHE A 317 -15.74 8.93 -4.42
N ALA A 318 -15.63 10.19 -4.02
CA ALA A 318 -16.10 11.31 -4.82
C ALA A 318 -14.90 12.15 -5.25
N LYS A 319 -14.67 12.27 -6.57
CA LYS A 319 -13.67 13.20 -7.08
C LYS A 319 -14.20 14.62 -6.88
N LYS A 320 -13.41 15.42 -6.19
CA LYS A 320 -13.62 16.86 -6.05
C LYS A 320 -12.56 17.59 -6.84
N ASN A 321 -12.87 18.79 -7.25
CA ASN A 321 -11.90 19.68 -7.83
C ASN A 321 -10.81 20.00 -6.78
N GLY A 322 -9.56 19.96 -7.19
CA GLY A 322 -8.39 20.30 -6.38
C GLY A 322 -7.76 21.61 -6.80
N PRO A 323 -6.88 22.20 -5.99
CA PRO A 323 -6.13 23.38 -6.44
C PRO A 323 -5.14 22.97 -7.55
N ALA A 324 -4.89 23.89 -8.46
CA ALA A 324 -3.78 23.77 -9.40
C ALA A 324 -2.43 23.58 -8.67
N ALA A 325 -1.43 23.06 -9.36
CA ALA A 325 -0.08 23.02 -8.82
C ALA A 325 0.43 24.46 -8.56
N ALA A 326 1.26 24.61 -7.53
CA ALA A 326 1.75 25.94 -7.13
C ALA A 326 2.55 26.62 -8.25
N PRO A 327 2.35 27.91 -8.49
CA PRO A 327 3.18 28.68 -9.42
C PRO A 327 4.62 28.79 -8.89
N THR A 328 5.57 29.07 -9.79
CA THR A 328 6.99 29.21 -9.44
C THR A 328 7.50 30.59 -9.88
N ILE A 329 7.97 31.39 -8.93
CA ILE A 329 8.58 32.70 -9.23
C ILE A 329 9.93 32.49 -9.92
N ILE A 330 10.12 33.20 -11.04
CA ILE A 330 11.36 33.22 -11.82
C ILE A 330 12.19 34.46 -11.45
N SER A 331 11.49 35.61 -11.32
CA SER A 331 12.10 36.92 -10.99
C SER A 331 11.09 37.72 -10.17
N PRO A 332 11.54 38.45 -9.13
CA PRO A 332 12.91 38.50 -8.60
C PRO A 332 13.32 37.19 -7.90
N THR A 333 14.64 37.01 -7.74
CA THR A 333 15.20 35.93 -6.92
C THR A 333 15.40 36.35 -5.47
N ASN A 334 15.57 35.39 -4.58
CA ASN A 334 15.71 35.66 -3.15
C ASN A 334 16.97 36.52 -2.86
N GLY A 335 16.81 37.57 -2.06
CA GLY A 335 17.87 38.53 -1.73
C GLY A 335 18.12 39.62 -2.77
N GLU A 336 17.46 39.59 -3.91
CA GLU A 336 17.61 40.56 -4.97
C GLU A 336 17.10 41.96 -4.54
N ARG A 337 17.63 43.01 -5.18
CA ARG A 337 17.16 44.40 -5.01
C ARG A 337 16.35 44.84 -6.22
N ARG A 338 15.30 45.63 -5.96
CA ARG A 338 14.42 46.19 -6.99
C ARG A 338 14.13 47.66 -6.69
N ASP A 339 13.72 48.35 -7.71
CA ASP A 339 13.10 49.68 -7.57
C ASP A 339 11.70 49.55 -6.95
N ASN A 340 11.07 50.66 -6.63
CA ASN A 340 9.74 50.70 -6.01
C ASN A 340 8.64 50.05 -6.89
N ASP A 341 8.85 50.05 -8.21
CA ASP A 341 7.98 49.47 -9.20
C ASP A 341 8.76 48.42 -9.99
N PHE A 342 8.27 47.19 -10.01
CA PHE A 342 8.90 46.08 -10.73
C PHE A 342 7.91 45.03 -11.16
N TYR A 343 8.33 44.11 -12.00
CA TYR A 343 7.54 42.94 -12.38
C TYR A 343 7.98 41.68 -11.60
N VAL A 344 6.99 40.90 -11.15
CA VAL A 344 7.19 39.53 -10.68
C VAL A 344 6.89 38.61 -11.84
N GLU A 345 7.92 37.93 -12.36
CA GLU A 345 7.79 36.91 -13.41
C GLU A 345 7.69 35.53 -12.80
N PHE A 346 6.80 34.72 -13.35
CA PHE A 346 6.55 33.38 -12.83
C PHE A 346 6.07 32.42 -13.93
N ASN A 347 6.21 31.10 -13.66
CA ASN A 347 5.55 30.04 -14.40
C ASN A 347 4.33 29.58 -13.62
N ILE A 348 3.29 29.17 -14.33
CA ILE A 348 2.09 28.58 -13.74
C ILE A 348 2.29 27.08 -13.50
N GLY A 349 1.57 26.54 -12.51
CA GLY A 349 1.43 25.10 -12.32
C GLY A 349 0.25 24.55 -13.13
N ALA A 350 0.31 23.26 -13.48
CA ALA A 350 -0.81 22.59 -14.15
C ALA A 350 -1.97 22.36 -13.18
N ASP A 351 -3.18 22.45 -13.69
CA ASP A 351 -4.40 22.02 -13.02
C ASP A 351 -4.77 20.60 -13.45
N SER A 352 -5.08 19.72 -12.50
CA SER A 352 -5.36 18.30 -12.81
C SER A 352 -6.73 18.08 -13.47
N GLU A 353 -7.63 19.02 -13.30
CA GLU A 353 -8.98 19.03 -13.87
C GLU A 353 -9.04 19.83 -15.18
N GLY A 354 -8.04 20.64 -15.46
CA GLY A 354 -7.96 21.49 -16.64
C GLY A 354 -8.67 22.83 -16.50
N ASP A 355 -9.00 23.22 -15.27
CA ASP A 355 -9.66 24.48 -14.99
C ASP A 355 -8.76 25.68 -15.28
N THR A 356 -9.37 26.82 -15.56
CA THR A 356 -8.63 28.08 -15.72
C THR A 356 -8.21 28.62 -14.36
N GLN A 357 -7.08 29.32 -14.33
CA GLN A 357 -6.49 29.88 -13.12
C GLN A 357 -6.39 31.40 -13.23
N THR A 358 -6.72 32.08 -12.15
CA THR A 358 -6.43 33.51 -11.96
C THR A 358 -5.24 33.68 -11.02
N PHE A 359 -4.53 34.79 -11.12
CA PHE A 359 -3.29 35.01 -10.38
C PHE A 359 -3.26 36.35 -9.70
N LYS A 360 -2.66 36.39 -8.51
CA LYS A 360 -2.28 37.61 -7.81
C LYS A 360 -0.88 37.48 -7.23
N VAL A 361 -0.15 38.57 -7.19
CA VAL A 361 1.06 38.70 -6.37
C VAL A 361 0.65 39.26 -5.03
N GLN A 362 1.04 38.63 -3.96
CA GLN A 362 0.95 39.17 -2.60
C GLN A 362 2.32 39.65 -2.16
N MET A 363 2.34 40.92 -1.66
CA MET A 363 3.51 41.56 -1.09
C MET A 363 3.26 41.88 0.38
N SER A 364 4.19 41.54 1.26
CA SER A 364 4.10 41.77 2.70
C SER A 364 5.45 42.14 3.29
N GLY A 365 5.47 42.89 4.37
CA GLY A 365 6.67 43.15 5.16
C GLY A 365 7.11 42.00 6.05
N ASN A 366 6.39 40.85 6.06
CA ASN A 366 6.73 39.67 6.84
C ASN A 366 6.47 38.37 6.07
N SER A 367 7.18 37.32 6.41
CA SER A 367 7.09 36.01 5.75
C SER A 367 5.75 35.29 5.95
N GLY A 368 4.94 35.70 6.91
CA GLY A 368 3.60 35.14 7.16
C GLY A 368 2.51 35.73 6.29
N PHE A 369 2.83 36.80 5.51
CA PHE A 369 1.91 37.49 4.63
C PHE A 369 0.67 38.08 5.35
N SER A 370 0.82 38.44 6.63
CA SER A 370 -0.21 39.23 7.32
C SER A 370 -0.23 40.63 6.75
N ASN A 371 -1.44 41.15 6.49
CA ASN A 371 -1.65 42.50 5.88
C ASN A 371 -0.95 42.68 4.52
N SER A 372 -0.99 41.64 3.66
CA SER A 372 -0.40 41.72 2.32
C SER A 372 -1.17 42.67 1.40
N GLN A 373 -0.43 43.40 0.56
CA GLN A 373 -0.97 44.07 -0.63
C GLN A 373 -1.09 43.05 -1.76
N GLU A 374 -2.10 43.22 -2.62
CA GLU A 374 -2.37 42.30 -3.73
C GLU A 374 -2.34 43.04 -5.07
N PHE A 375 -1.71 42.43 -6.07
CA PHE A 375 -1.58 42.92 -7.44
C PHE A 375 -2.08 41.84 -8.39
N THR A 376 -2.95 42.22 -9.36
CA THR A 376 -3.70 41.26 -10.19
C THR A 376 -3.56 41.49 -11.71
N SER A 377 -2.85 42.54 -12.14
CA SER A 377 -2.70 42.87 -13.58
C SER A 377 -1.79 41.87 -14.27
N LEU A 378 -2.39 40.77 -14.72
CA LEU A 378 -1.69 39.63 -15.31
C LEU A 378 -1.32 39.92 -16.77
N GLU A 379 -0.08 39.67 -17.14
CA GLU A 379 0.41 39.67 -18.50
C GLU A 379 1.09 38.35 -18.84
N LYS A 380 0.90 37.86 -20.07
CA LYS A 380 1.45 36.62 -20.64
C LYS A 380 2.48 36.99 -21.71
N ASN A 381 3.61 36.27 -21.73
CA ASN A 381 4.59 36.40 -22.80
C ASN A 381 4.16 35.60 -24.02
N VAL A 382 3.93 36.27 -25.14
CA VAL A 382 3.58 35.64 -26.43
C VAL A 382 4.62 36.07 -27.46
N GLY A 383 5.52 35.18 -27.84
CA GLY A 383 6.56 35.45 -28.83
C GLY A 383 7.49 36.61 -28.46
N GLY A 384 7.76 36.83 -27.18
CA GLY A 384 8.61 37.93 -26.67
C GLY A 384 7.85 39.23 -26.34
N GLN A 385 6.57 39.28 -26.65
CA GLN A 385 5.70 40.44 -26.32
C GLN A 385 4.82 40.12 -25.11
N TRP A 386 4.59 41.10 -24.24
CA TRP A 386 3.72 40.96 -23.08
C TRP A 386 2.29 41.43 -23.40
N VAL A 387 1.33 40.53 -23.22
CA VAL A 387 -0.08 40.75 -23.53
C VAL A 387 -0.89 40.58 -22.26
N SER A 388 -1.78 41.53 -21.96
CA SER A 388 -2.69 41.45 -20.82
C SER A 388 -3.70 40.32 -21.02
N VAL A 389 -3.89 39.49 -19.98
CA VAL A 389 -4.83 38.37 -19.95
C VAL A 389 -5.56 38.34 -18.63
N ALA A 390 -6.76 37.73 -18.61
CA ALA A 390 -7.56 37.62 -17.39
C ALA A 390 -7.21 36.35 -16.58
N SER A 391 -6.82 35.29 -17.27
CA SER A 391 -6.56 33.95 -16.68
C SER A 391 -5.57 33.16 -17.55
N ALA A 392 -5.14 32.04 -17.07
CA ALA A 392 -4.34 31.07 -17.82
C ALA A 392 -4.96 29.66 -17.73
N SER A 393 -4.59 28.77 -18.63
CA SER A 393 -5.02 27.37 -18.71
C SER A 393 -3.81 26.43 -18.76
N ASN A 394 -4.04 25.13 -18.76
CA ASN A 394 -2.96 24.13 -18.89
C ASN A 394 -2.18 24.25 -20.21
N GLU A 395 -2.75 24.82 -21.25
CA GLU A 395 -2.05 25.10 -22.50
C GLU A 395 -0.93 26.13 -22.32
N ASP A 396 -1.00 26.91 -21.25
CA ASP A 396 -0.02 27.94 -20.93
C ASP A 396 1.12 27.46 -20.03
N VAL A 397 1.11 26.21 -19.62
CA VAL A 397 2.21 25.64 -18.80
C VAL A 397 3.53 25.71 -19.56
N GLY A 398 4.55 26.29 -18.92
CA GLY A 398 5.84 26.58 -19.57
C GLY A 398 5.95 27.98 -20.19
N THR A 399 4.84 28.69 -20.29
CA THR A 399 4.83 30.10 -20.69
C THR A 399 5.12 30.99 -19.49
N LYS A 400 5.86 32.09 -19.71
CA LYS A 400 6.13 33.07 -18.66
C LYS A 400 4.96 34.05 -18.51
N PHE A 401 4.61 34.30 -17.27
CA PHE A 401 3.66 35.31 -16.85
C PHE A 401 4.35 36.36 -16.00
N ARG A 402 3.76 37.55 -15.90
CA ARG A 402 4.22 38.59 -14.97
C ARG A 402 3.05 39.40 -14.43
N ILE A 403 3.27 39.96 -13.26
CA ILE A 403 2.37 40.93 -12.62
C ILE A 403 3.22 42.12 -12.13
N LYS A 404 2.78 43.35 -12.42
CA LYS A 404 3.46 44.56 -11.95
C LYS A 404 3.15 44.80 -10.47
N VAL A 405 4.18 44.99 -9.67
CA VAL A 405 4.12 45.43 -8.28
C VAL A 405 4.53 46.90 -8.27
N THR A 406 3.80 47.73 -7.54
CA THR A 406 4.05 49.18 -7.44
C THR A 406 4.07 49.64 -6.00
N GLY A 407 4.81 50.72 -5.72
CA GLY A 407 4.86 51.34 -4.41
C GLY A 407 5.53 50.52 -3.32
N ALA A 408 6.38 49.58 -3.69
CA ALA A 408 7.13 48.79 -2.75
C ALA A 408 8.17 49.62 -1.99
N SER A 409 8.46 49.30 -0.74
CA SER A 409 9.46 49.97 0.07
C SER A 409 10.05 49.05 1.13
N GLY A 410 11.32 49.26 1.49
CA GLY A 410 12.02 48.53 2.55
C GLY A 410 12.32 47.06 2.19
N GLU A 411 12.10 46.15 3.10
CA GLU A 411 12.23 44.72 2.87
C GLU A 411 10.83 44.12 2.70
N VAL A 412 10.65 43.32 1.65
CA VAL A 412 9.36 42.73 1.34
C VAL A 412 9.49 41.26 0.97
N TYR A 413 8.45 40.51 1.31
CA TYR A 413 8.24 39.12 0.90
C TYR A 413 7.18 39.09 -0.20
N LEU A 414 7.44 38.33 -1.23
CA LEU A 414 6.57 38.15 -2.39
C LEU A 414 6.18 36.71 -2.54
N ARG A 415 4.94 36.45 -2.89
CA ARG A 415 4.49 35.15 -3.40
C ARG A 415 3.44 35.35 -4.48
N VAL A 416 3.37 34.39 -5.39
CA VAL A 416 2.29 34.29 -6.37
C VAL A 416 1.25 33.34 -5.84
N VAL A 417 0.00 33.73 -5.91
CA VAL A 417 -1.16 32.91 -5.56
C VAL A 417 -1.96 32.68 -6.82
N SER A 418 -2.19 31.41 -7.18
CA SER A 418 -3.17 31.03 -8.18
C SER A 418 -4.47 30.64 -7.51
N THR A 419 -5.59 30.95 -8.14
CA THR A 419 -6.92 30.51 -7.75
C THR A 419 -7.54 29.78 -8.93
N ASP A 420 -7.89 28.54 -8.72
CA ASP A 420 -8.54 27.68 -9.69
C ASP A 420 -10.04 28.03 -9.79
N SER A 421 -10.56 28.11 -11.01
CA SER A 421 -11.95 28.50 -11.28
C SER A 421 -12.98 27.46 -10.85
N GLY A 422 -12.61 26.18 -10.79
CA GLY A 422 -13.52 25.10 -10.45
C GLY A 422 -13.71 24.91 -8.96
N SER A 423 -12.62 24.96 -8.17
CA SER A 423 -12.68 24.74 -6.72
C SER A 423 -12.63 26.03 -5.91
N LEU A 424 -12.23 27.15 -6.51
CA LEU A 424 -11.86 28.40 -5.84
C LEU A 424 -10.73 28.21 -4.80
N SER A 425 -9.98 27.11 -4.92
CA SER A 425 -8.86 26.80 -4.04
C SER A 425 -7.61 27.57 -4.45
N GLU A 426 -6.82 27.99 -3.47
CA GLU A 426 -5.59 28.72 -3.71
C GLU A 426 -4.36 27.80 -3.63
N ALA A 427 -3.48 27.91 -4.63
CA ALA A 427 -2.11 27.39 -4.55
C ALA A 427 -1.11 28.55 -4.48
N LYS A 428 -0.05 28.39 -3.67
CA LYS A 428 0.89 29.47 -3.35
C LYS A 428 2.29 29.06 -3.70
N SER A 429 3.03 29.94 -4.39
CA SER A 429 4.46 29.75 -4.62
C SER A 429 5.25 29.79 -3.30
N SER A 430 6.47 29.30 -3.32
CA SER A 430 7.44 29.66 -2.29
C SER A 430 7.62 31.18 -2.22
N ALA A 431 7.83 31.70 -1.01
CA ALA A 431 8.07 33.13 -0.82
C ALA A 431 9.48 33.53 -1.27
N VAL A 432 9.58 34.71 -1.86
CA VAL A 432 10.86 35.34 -2.21
C VAL A 432 11.00 36.59 -1.36
N HIS A 433 12.12 36.75 -0.69
CA HIS A 433 12.46 37.95 0.10
C HIS A 433 13.36 38.89 -0.73
N ILE A 434 12.98 40.14 -0.87
CA ILE A 434 13.75 41.14 -1.62
C ILE A 434 13.88 42.42 -0.85
N ARG A 435 14.80 43.26 -1.29
CA ARG A 435 15.01 44.59 -0.76
C ARG A 435 14.66 45.65 -1.81
N ILE A 436 13.99 46.70 -1.38
CA ILE A 436 13.60 47.79 -2.26
C ILE A 436 14.57 48.95 -2.06
N GLY A 437 14.92 49.58 -3.16
CA GLY A 437 15.90 50.65 -3.23
C GLY A 437 17.18 50.24 -3.90
N THR A 438 17.33 50.62 -5.15
CA THR A 438 18.54 50.40 -5.96
C THR A 438 19.48 51.61 -5.90
N ILE A 439 18.98 52.77 -5.53
CA ILE A 439 19.74 54.04 -5.46
C ILE A 439 19.49 54.69 -4.11
N LEU A 440 20.57 55.04 -3.44
CA LEU A 440 20.58 56.00 -2.33
C LEU A 440 21.26 57.26 -2.81
N ASP A 441 20.55 58.39 -2.79
CA ASP A 441 21.07 59.72 -3.18
C ASP A 441 20.80 60.69 -2.03
N VAL A 442 21.85 61.12 -1.37
CA VAL A 442 21.78 61.97 -0.17
C VAL A 442 22.71 63.15 -0.32
N GLN A 443 22.26 64.29 0.22
CA GLN A 443 23.04 65.52 0.26
C GLN A 443 23.14 66.00 1.71
N THR A 444 24.32 66.42 2.13
CA THR A 444 24.50 67.04 3.45
C THR A 444 23.85 68.44 3.46
N HIS A 445 23.45 68.89 4.64
CA HIS A 445 23.14 70.31 4.81
C HIS A 445 24.39 71.17 4.55
N PRO A 446 24.27 72.34 3.91
CA PRO A 446 25.36 73.25 3.76
C PRO A 446 25.98 73.61 5.11
N GLN A 447 27.29 73.58 5.18
CA GLN A 447 28.05 74.03 6.34
C GLN A 447 28.75 75.30 6.01
N GLU A 448 28.37 76.43 6.67
CA GLU A 448 28.98 77.76 6.45
C GLU A 448 30.44 77.78 6.81
N THR A 449 31.22 78.47 6.01
CA THR A 449 32.64 78.73 6.24
C THR A 449 32.94 80.26 6.20
N ALA A 450 33.90 80.73 6.99
CA ALA A 450 34.25 82.15 7.03
C ALA A 450 34.80 82.62 5.69
N ASP A 451 35.63 81.78 5.07
CA ASP A 451 36.30 82.09 3.81
C ASP A 451 35.98 81.04 2.75
N ARG A 452 36.38 81.29 1.52
CA ARG A 452 36.25 80.35 0.43
C ARG A 452 37.08 79.08 0.77
N THR A 453 36.40 77.98 0.94
CA THR A 453 37.09 76.66 1.08
C THR A 453 37.81 76.34 -0.22
N GLN A 454 39.12 76.04 -0.12
CA GLN A 454 39.93 75.69 -1.26
C GLN A 454 40.05 74.19 -1.44
N LYS A 455 40.03 73.44 -0.32
CA LYS A 455 40.12 71.98 -0.33
C LYS A 455 39.11 71.35 0.61
N MET A 456 38.66 70.18 0.28
CA MET A 456 37.74 69.39 1.09
C MET A 456 38.04 67.92 1.04
N VAL A 457 37.93 67.24 2.19
CA VAL A 457 37.91 65.81 2.28
C VAL A 457 36.50 65.30 2.60
N VAL A 458 36.09 64.20 1.95
CA VAL A 458 34.85 63.50 2.26
C VAL A 458 35.16 62.11 2.74
N LEU A 459 34.64 61.76 3.91
CA LEU A 459 34.77 60.46 4.52
C LEU A 459 33.37 59.81 4.59
N LEU A 460 33.28 58.57 4.16
CA LEU A 460 32.02 57.82 4.21
C LEU A 460 32.14 56.64 5.19
N ASP A 461 31.25 56.59 6.17
CA ASP A 461 31.01 55.34 6.92
C ASP A 461 29.94 54.58 6.17
N LEU A 462 30.41 53.71 5.27
CA LEU A 462 29.57 52.94 4.34
C LEU A 462 29.81 51.44 4.52
N VAL A 463 28.76 50.72 4.88
CA VAL A 463 28.71 49.26 4.76
C VAL A 463 28.17 48.91 3.38
N ALA A 464 28.96 48.25 2.55
CA ALA A 464 28.56 47.80 1.23
C ALA A 464 29.55 46.75 0.70
N ASP A 465 29.10 45.88 -0.20
CA ASP A 465 29.98 44.98 -0.95
C ASP A 465 30.64 45.71 -2.15
N ASN A 466 31.50 45.01 -2.87
CA ASN A 466 32.19 45.55 -4.03
C ASN A 466 31.36 45.72 -5.29
N LYS A 467 30.04 45.37 -5.24
CA LYS A 467 29.10 45.50 -6.35
C LYS A 467 28.32 46.84 -6.35
N VAL A 468 28.66 47.76 -5.47
CA VAL A 468 28.06 49.09 -5.47
C VAL A 468 28.91 50.09 -6.22
N THR A 469 28.27 51.02 -6.93
CA THR A 469 28.91 52.17 -7.50
C THR A 469 28.72 53.36 -6.56
N LYS A 470 29.76 54.14 -6.36
CA LYS A 470 29.76 55.36 -5.52
C LYS A 470 30.09 56.55 -6.38
N GLU A 471 29.22 57.56 -6.36
CA GLU A 471 29.45 58.84 -7.01
C GLU A 471 29.37 59.90 -5.92
N ILE A 472 30.37 60.76 -5.83
CA ILE A 472 30.44 61.82 -4.81
C ILE A 472 30.66 63.12 -5.52
N TRP A 473 29.88 64.10 -5.15
CA TRP A 473 30.01 65.51 -5.60
C TRP A 473 30.17 66.38 -4.38
N VAL A 474 30.91 67.48 -4.55
CA VAL A 474 31.16 68.48 -3.54
C VAL A 474 30.95 69.86 -4.09
N ALA A 475 30.51 70.80 -3.24
CA ALA A 475 30.37 72.19 -3.60
C ALA A 475 30.94 73.06 -2.47
N ASN A 476 31.65 74.16 -2.83
CA ASN A 476 32.13 75.10 -1.87
C ASN A 476 31.25 76.39 -1.82
N ASN A 477 30.23 76.49 -2.66
CA ASN A 477 29.21 77.56 -2.69
C ASN A 477 27.82 76.95 -2.43
N ALA A 478 27.73 76.04 -1.49
CA ALA A 478 26.52 75.22 -1.26
C ALA A 478 25.32 76.03 -0.75
N ASN A 479 25.48 77.25 -0.34
CA ASN A 479 24.38 78.19 -0.01
C ASN A 479 23.79 78.93 -1.23
N ASP A 480 24.43 78.78 -2.40
CA ASP A 480 23.87 79.41 -3.63
C ASP A 480 22.55 78.70 -4.05
N ALA A 481 21.66 79.42 -4.71
CA ALA A 481 20.43 78.86 -5.25
C ALA A 481 20.71 77.74 -6.28
N SER A 482 21.86 77.75 -6.94
CA SER A 482 22.38 76.77 -7.86
C SER A 482 23.86 76.54 -7.55
N PRO A 483 24.17 75.65 -6.60
CA PRO A 483 25.55 75.33 -6.24
C PRO A 483 26.34 74.70 -7.41
N ALA A 484 27.61 75.10 -7.53
CA ALA A 484 28.55 74.52 -8.48
C ALA A 484 29.07 73.14 -7.95
N TRP A 485 28.36 72.06 -8.28
CA TRP A 485 28.78 70.74 -7.89
C TRP A 485 29.94 70.22 -8.73
N GLU A 486 31.02 69.83 -8.08
CA GLU A 486 32.21 69.23 -8.70
C GLU A 486 32.30 67.74 -8.32
N THR A 487 32.69 66.89 -9.27
CA THR A 487 32.94 65.49 -8.95
C THR A 487 34.11 65.41 -7.98
N TYR A 488 33.91 64.72 -6.87
CA TYR A 488 34.95 64.54 -5.85
C TYR A 488 36.11 63.72 -6.41
N ALA A 489 37.23 64.39 -6.67
CA ALA A 489 38.45 63.81 -7.20
C ALA A 489 39.62 64.10 -6.21
N PRO A 490 39.83 63.24 -5.20
CA PRO A 490 40.83 63.50 -4.16
C PRO A 490 42.25 63.25 -4.69
N ASP A 491 43.20 64.05 -4.19
CA ASP A 491 44.64 63.84 -4.34
C ASP A 491 45.12 62.65 -3.45
N SER A 492 46.41 62.39 -3.45
CA SER A 492 47.01 61.33 -2.62
C SER A 492 46.82 61.51 -1.11
N ALA A 493 46.50 62.69 -0.65
CA ALA A 493 46.18 63.02 0.73
C ALA A 493 44.68 63.01 1.03
N GLY A 494 43.87 62.65 0.05
CA GLY A 494 42.40 62.57 0.18
C GLY A 494 41.69 63.88 -0.04
N ASN A 495 42.36 64.96 -0.43
CA ASN A 495 41.74 66.28 -0.59
C ASN A 495 41.29 66.52 -2.02
N HIS A 496 40.02 66.91 -2.20
CA HIS A 496 39.51 67.51 -3.43
C HIS A 496 39.87 68.99 -3.43
N THR A 497 40.44 69.51 -4.50
CA THR A 497 40.70 70.94 -4.68
C THR A 497 39.61 71.56 -5.57
N PHE A 498 38.87 72.50 -5.01
CA PHE A 498 37.77 73.17 -5.71
C PHE A 498 38.25 74.06 -6.86
N GLN A 499 37.61 73.89 -7.99
CA GLN A 499 37.80 74.74 -9.16
C GLN A 499 36.88 76.02 -9.09
N ASN A 500 35.73 75.89 -8.41
CA ASN A 500 34.81 77.04 -8.25
C ASN A 500 35.42 78.15 -7.36
N THR A 501 35.42 79.33 -7.89
CA THR A 501 35.95 80.52 -7.23
C THR A 501 34.89 81.60 -6.94
N ALA A 502 33.61 81.35 -7.29
CA ALA A 502 32.53 82.28 -7.20
C ALA A 502 31.40 81.78 -6.29
N LYS A 503 30.68 82.70 -5.67
CA LYS A 503 29.41 82.48 -4.96
C LYS A 503 28.43 83.59 -5.26
N THR A 504 27.17 83.27 -5.14
CA THR A 504 26.04 84.24 -5.21
C THR A 504 25.38 84.46 -3.85
N ALA A 505 25.50 83.53 -2.92
CA ALA A 505 25.04 83.66 -1.56
C ALA A 505 25.95 84.57 -0.72
N GLU A 506 25.42 85.11 0.37
CA GLU A 506 26.16 85.99 1.28
C GLU A 506 27.40 85.34 1.87
N LYS A 507 27.27 84.06 2.24
CA LYS A 507 28.33 83.25 2.87
C LYS A 507 28.76 82.05 2.02
N TRP A 508 30.04 81.76 2.10
CA TRP A 508 30.54 80.48 1.60
C TRP A 508 30.00 79.34 2.43
N ALA A 509 29.74 78.21 1.82
CA ALA A 509 29.35 77.03 2.50
C ALA A 509 29.80 75.78 1.71
N VAL A 510 30.11 74.74 2.39
CA VAL A 510 30.42 73.41 1.77
C VAL A 510 29.30 72.45 1.95
N ALA A 511 29.09 71.56 0.96
CA ALA A 511 28.26 70.39 1.05
C ALA A 511 28.81 69.22 0.22
N ALA A 512 28.42 68.05 0.57
CA ALA A 512 28.66 66.82 -0.20
C ALA A 512 27.33 66.18 -0.61
N ARG A 513 27.29 65.63 -1.82
CA ARG A 513 26.22 64.78 -2.32
C ARG A 513 26.80 63.41 -2.64
N VAL A 514 26.20 62.36 -2.14
CA VAL A 514 26.65 61.00 -2.28
C VAL A 514 25.51 60.16 -2.90
N LYS A 515 25.80 59.56 -4.04
CA LYS A 515 24.90 58.64 -4.69
C LYS A 515 25.53 57.24 -4.66
N ILE A 516 24.77 56.28 -4.19
CA ILE A 516 25.17 54.86 -4.12
C ILE A 516 24.19 54.07 -4.95
N THR A 517 24.67 53.33 -5.94
CA THR A 517 23.86 52.48 -6.81
C THR A 517 24.18 51.00 -6.50
N ALA A 518 23.16 50.22 -6.27
CA ALA A 518 23.30 48.85 -5.73
C ALA A 518 23.83 47.82 -6.74
N ASN A 519 23.78 48.04 -8.04
CA ASN A 519 24.36 47.21 -9.10
C ASN A 519 24.30 45.68 -8.85
N ASN A 520 23.15 45.10 -8.60
CA ASN A 520 22.98 43.67 -8.28
C ASN A 520 23.62 43.22 -6.94
N SER A 521 23.95 44.13 -6.03
CA SER A 521 24.33 43.76 -4.67
C SER A 521 23.13 43.12 -3.96
N THR A 522 23.35 41.96 -3.31
CA THR A 522 22.39 41.28 -2.44
C THR A 522 22.70 41.52 -0.96
N GLY A 523 23.83 42.14 -0.66
CA GLY A 523 24.29 42.45 0.70
C GLY A 523 23.56 43.65 1.32
N GLU A 524 23.85 43.90 2.61
CA GLU A 524 23.44 45.15 3.26
C GLU A 524 24.17 46.34 2.61
N ILE A 525 23.45 47.42 2.35
CA ILE A 525 24.00 48.73 1.95
C ILE A 525 23.48 49.75 2.94
N ALA A 526 24.39 50.30 3.75
CA ALA A 526 24.05 51.27 4.77
C ALA A 526 25.10 52.40 4.79
N LEU A 527 24.72 53.60 4.38
CA LEU A 527 25.51 54.81 4.60
C LEU A 527 25.17 55.36 5.99
N ARG A 528 26.06 55.17 6.93
CA ARG A 528 25.86 55.53 8.34
C ARG A 528 26.23 56.97 8.64
N ALA A 529 27.27 57.48 7.96
CA ALA A 529 27.72 58.87 8.14
C ALA A 529 28.42 59.40 6.90
N ILE A 530 28.35 60.69 6.71
CA ILE A 530 29.17 61.46 5.79
C ILE A 530 29.94 62.49 6.63
N GLY A 531 31.26 62.34 6.70
CA GLY A 531 32.16 63.28 7.34
C GLY A 531 32.75 64.27 6.30
N MET A 532 32.79 65.52 6.63
CA MET A 532 33.38 66.58 5.79
C MET A 532 34.46 67.28 6.58
N GLY A 533 35.68 67.38 6.01
CA GLY A 533 36.75 68.20 6.52
C GLY A 533 37.14 69.26 5.49
N VAL A 534 37.37 70.49 5.93
CA VAL A 534 37.74 71.63 5.08
C VAL A 534 39.12 72.18 5.43
N LEU A 535 39.83 72.64 4.41
CA LEU A 535 41.13 73.28 4.50
C LEU A 535 41.14 74.57 3.72
#